data_f928dbc6b9ee70ae9229f9313ebb232f
#
_entry.id   f928dbc6b9ee70ae9229f9313ebb232f
#
_cell.length_a   1.000
_cell.length_b   1.000
_cell.length_c   1.000
_cell.angle_alpha   90.00
_cell.angle_beta   90.00
_cell.angle_gamma   90.00
#
_symmetry.space_group_name_H-M   'P 1'
#
loop_
_entity.id
_entity.type
_entity.pdbx_description
1 polymer ?
#
loop_
_entity_poly.entity_id
_entity_poly.type
_entity_poly.pdbx_seq_one_letter_code
_entity_poly.pdbx_strand_id
1 'polypeptide(L)'
;MKKLFTLAMLLVVAIAANAQTKKVSILGDSYSTFKGYIPENYAPFYPDGNNDVKEVEQMWWSLYIQAKGYQLEKNDSWGGTTICGTGYMGMDSSRSSFIARVDSLGSPDIIFVFGGTNDAWAQSPIGEYQYADWTKEDCKSYRPALACLLDTLQKRYPKAELYAILNSELREEINESTREVCKHYNVQLIELHDIEKQNGHPSISGMKSISDQ
;
A
#
# COMPACT_ATOMS: atom_id res chain seq x y z
N MET A 1 23.89 -69.79 -21.13
CA MET A 1 23.27 -68.50 -21.64
C MET A 1 22.87 -67.72 -20.46
N LYS A 2 23.66 -66.73 -20.07
CA LYS A 2 23.35 -65.85 -18.93
C LYS A 2 22.69 -64.61 -19.45
N LYS A 3 21.42 -64.37 -19.06
CA LYS A 3 20.66 -63.12 -19.38
C LYS A 3 21.11 -62.03 -18.42
N LEU A 4 21.79 -61.02 -18.95
CA LEU A 4 22.07 -59.77 -18.23
C LEU A 4 20.78 -58.93 -18.20
N PHE A 5 20.23 -58.67 -17.02
CA PHE A 5 19.21 -57.68 -16.81
C PHE A 5 19.88 -56.34 -16.52
N THR A 6 19.83 -55.40 -17.44
CA THR A 6 20.29 -54.04 -17.26
C THR A 6 19.13 -53.24 -16.61
N LEU A 7 19.30 -52.90 -15.33
CA LEU A 7 18.35 -52.04 -14.60
C LEU A 7 18.69 -50.58 -14.94
N ALA A 8 17.88 -49.96 -15.78
CA ALA A 8 17.95 -48.52 -16.05
C ALA A 8 17.30 -47.76 -14.91
N MET A 9 18.12 -47.12 -14.04
CA MET A 9 17.67 -46.27 -12.96
C MET A 9 17.36 -44.89 -13.55
N LEU A 10 16.09 -44.57 -13.75
CA LEU A 10 15.64 -43.22 -14.12
C LEU A 10 15.83 -42.29 -12.92
N LEU A 11 16.86 -41.45 -13.00
CA LEU A 11 17.07 -40.37 -12.05
C LEU A 11 16.09 -39.21 -12.39
N VAL A 12 14.95 -39.13 -11.72
CA VAL A 12 14.05 -37.99 -11.79
C VAL A 12 14.66 -36.88 -10.96
N VAL A 13 15.38 -35.95 -11.59
CA VAL A 13 15.84 -34.72 -10.96
C VAL A 13 14.61 -33.79 -10.88
N ALA A 14 13.97 -33.75 -9.72
CA ALA A 14 12.99 -32.74 -9.42
C ALA A 14 13.72 -31.38 -9.32
N ILE A 15 13.67 -30.57 -10.37
CA ILE A 15 14.07 -29.17 -10.31
C ILE A 15 12.98 -28.48 -9.51
N ALA A 16 13.17 -28.40 -8.18
CA ALA A 16 12.41 -27.46 -7.36
C ALA A 16 12.83 -26.07 -7.86
N ALA A 17 12.00 -25.46 -8.69
CA ALA A 17 12.12 -24.04 -8.97
C ALA A 17 11.97 -23.34 -7.63
N ASN A 18 13.06 -22.84 -7.06
CA ASN A 18 13.05 -21.91 -5.95
C ASN A 18 12.37 -20.63 -6.47
N ALA A 19 11.05 -20.59 -6.44
CA ALA A 19 10.34 -19.34 -6.65
C ALA A 19 10.80 -18.40 -5.52
N GLN A 20 11.56 -17.38 -5.88
CA GLN A 20 12.00 -16.38 -4.92
C GLN A 20 10.77 -15.80 -4.24
N THR A 21 10.75 -15.80 -2.91
CA THR A 21 9.66 -15.24 -2.13
C THR A 21 9.45 -13.77 -2.50
N LYS A 22 8.23 -13.39 -2.93
CA LYS A 22 7.93 -12.01 -3.30
C LYS A 22 8.05 -11.09 -2.10
N LYS A 23 8.58 -9.90 -2.35
CA LYS A 23 8.78 -8.83 -1.39
C LYS A 23 7.70 -7.77 -1.54
N VAL A 24 7.08 -7.40 -0.44
CA VAL A 24 5.96 -6.45 -0.39
C VAL A 24 6.40 -5.17 0.30
N SER A 25 6.15 -4.03 -0.32
CA SER A 25 6.29 -2.73 0.33
C SER A 25 4.95 -2.01 0.42
N ILE A 26 4.81 -1.21 1.47
CA ILE A 26 3.60 -0.46 1.77
C ILE A 26 3.96 1.01 1.84
N LEU A 27 3.26 1.82 1.07
CA LEU A 27 3.24 3.27 1.19
C LEU A 27 1.87 3.64 1.75
N GLY A 28 1.82 3.99 3.04
CA GLY A 28 0.56 4.08 3.75
C GLY A 28 0.45 5.25 4.73
N ASP A 29 -0.71 5.31 5.36
CA ASP A 29 -1.03 6.20 6.48
C ASP A 29 -1.22 5.40 7.79
N SER A 30 -1.97 5.96 8.76
CA SER A 30 -2.20 5.35 10.07
C SER A 30 -2.83 3.95 10.01
N TYR A 31 -3.59 3.62 8.97
CA TYR A 31 -4.22 2.30 8.80
C TYR A 31 -3.21 1.17 8.61
N SER A 32 -1.97 1.51 8.26
CA SER A 32 -0.90 0.55 8.02
C SER A 32 0.26 0.63 9.02
N THR A 33 0.21 1.60 9.98
CA THR A 33 1.27 1.76 10.97
C THR A 33 1.20 0.73 12.08
N PHE A 34 2.36 0.17 12.47
CA PHE A 34 2.49 -0.63 13.69
C PHE A 34 3.86 -0.36 14.32
N LYS A 35 3.90 -0.26 15.66
CA LYS A 35 5.12 0.02 16.43
C LYS A 35 6.23 -0.99 16.10
N GLY A 36 7.40 -0.49 15.72
CA GLY A 36 8.56 -1.31 15.34
C GLY A 36 8.59 -1.75 13.88
N TYR A 37 7.55 -1.45 13.08
CA TYR A 37 7.45 -1.82 11.66
C TYR A 37 7.38 -0.64 10.71
N ILE A 38 7.45 0.57 11.22
CA ILE A 38 7.50 1.84 10.47
C ILE A 38 8.80 2.57 10.78
N PRO A 39 9.17 3.64 10.02
CA PRO A 39 10.37 4.42 10.33
C PRO A 39 10.37 4.96 11.77
N GLU A 40 11.52 4.90 12.43
CA GLU A 40 11.67 5.15 13.90
C GLU A 40 11.18 6.53 14.37
N ASN A 41 11.21 7.53 13.49
CA ASN A 41 10.86 8.91 13.86
C ASN A 41 9.36 9.22 13.77
N TYR A 42 8.51 8.22 13.48
CA TYR A 42 7.08 8.41 13.32
C TYR A 42 6.29 7.64 14.36
N ALA A 43 5.25 8.30 14.90
CA ALA A 43 4.36 7.68 15.87
C ALA A 43 3.43 6.68 15.16
N PRO A 44 3.38 5.43 15.60
CA PRO A 44 2.42 4.45 15.10
C PRO A 44 1.04 4.73 15.69
N PHE A 45 -0.03 4.38 14.95
CA PHE A 45 -1.36 4.30 15.54
C PHE A 45 -1.52 2.99 16.33
N TYR A 46 -1.05 1.88 15.76
CA TYR A 46 -1.16 0.57 16.41
C TYR A 46 0.14 0.19 17.16
N PRO A 47 0.03 -0.51 18.31
CA PRO A 47 -1.18 -0.75 19.08
C PRO A 47 -1.65 0.52 19.81
N ASP A 48 -2.94 0.86 19.67
CA ASP A 48 -3.58 1.95 20.41
C ASP A 48 -4.45 1.40 21.54
N GLY A 49 -4.52 2.11 22.68
CA GLY A 49 -5.31 1.72 23.84
C GLY A 49 -6.82 1.62 23.58
N ASN A 50 -7.31 2.38 22.59
CA ASN A 50 -8.74 2.49 22.25
C ASN A 50 -9.14 1.65 21.02
N ASN A 51 -8.25 0.80 20.52
CA ASN A 51 -8.50 -0.11 19.42
C ASN A 51 -8.11 -1.52 19.84
N ASP A 52 -8.75 -2.55 19.29
CA ASP A 52 -8.56 -3.96 19.70
C ASP A 52 -7.33 -4.61 19.04
N VAL A 53 -6.75 -4.02 17.98
CA VAL A 53 -5.52 -4.50 17.34
C VAL A 53 -4.32 -4.27 18.26
N LYS A 54 -3.73 -5.35 18.78
CA LYS A 54 -2.62 -5.31 19.75
C LYS A 54 -1.35 -5.96 19.25
N GLU A 55 -1.45 -6.85 18.28
CA GLU A 55 -0.34 -7.64 17.76
C GLU A 55 -0.14 -7.37 16.26
N VAL A 56 1.10 -7.40 15.80
CA VAL A 56 1.42 -7.12 14.39
C VAL A 56 0.81 -8.14 13.42
N GLU A 57 0.61 -9.36 13.88
CA GLU A 57 -0.01 -10.45 13.13
C GLU A 57 -1.48 -10.17 12.81
N GLN A 58 -2.10 -9.20 13.50
CA GLN A 58 -3.48 -8.76 13.27
C GLN A 58 -3.58 -7.65 12.19
N MET A 59 -2.46 -7.07 11.77
CA MET A 59 -2.45 -6.03 10.74
C MET A 59 -2.79 -6.62 9.37
N TRP A 60 -3.55 -5.89 8.55
CA TRP A 60 -3.99 -6.33 7.23
C TRP A 60 -2.83 -6.80 6.32
N TRP A 61 -1.72 -6.06 6.32
CA TRP A 61 -0.56 -6.39 5.52
C TRP A 61 0.20 -7.61 6.05
N SER A 62 0.23 -7.80 7.37
CA SER A 62 0.84 -8.97 7.99
C SER A 62 0.04 -10.23 7.66
N LEU A 63 -1.29 -10.15 7.76
CA LEU A 63 -2.21 -11.23 7.37
C LEU A 63 -2.04 -11.61 5.90
N TYR A 64 -2.01 -10.60 5.00
CA TYR A 64 -1.81 -10.81 3.58
C TYR A 64 -0.46 -11.50 3.27
N ILE A 65 0.63 -10.97 3.83
CA ILE A 65 1.99 -11.50 3.65
C ILE A 65 2.07 -12.96 4.12
N GLN A 66 1.51 -13.26 5.29
CA GLN A 66 1.46 -14.61 5.84
C GLN A 66 0.66 -15.56 4.93
N ALA A 67 -0.54 -15.15 4.53
CA ALA A 67 -1.41 -15.99 3.69
C ALA A 67 -0.79 -16.33 2.32
N LYS A 68 0.03 -15.43 1.76
CA LYS A 68 0.71 -15.61 0.48
C LYS A 68 2.11 -16.21 0.59
N GLY A 69 2.67 -16.34 1.80
CA GLY A 69 4.07 -16.76 1.99
C GLY A 69 5.08 -15.73 1.45
N TYR A 70 4.75 -14.45 1.50
CA TYR A 70 5.59 -13.33 1.05
C TYR A 70 6.44 -12.78 2.19
N GLN A 71 7.26 -11.78 1.92
CA GLN A 71 8.08 -11.07 2.90
C GLN A 71 7.80 -9.58 2.88
N LEU A 72 7.81 -8.93 4.05
CA LEU A 72 7.79 -7.48 4.15
C LEU A 72 9.18 -6.94 3.74
N GLU A 73 9.23 -6.16 2.68
CA GLU A 73 10.44 -5.42 2.28
C GLU A 73 10.52 -4.11 3.06
N LYS A 74 9.43 -3.32 3.02
CA LYS A 74 9.36 -2.03 3.70
C LYS A 74 7.92 -1.66 4.03
N ASN A 75 7.68 -1.20 5.23
CA ASN A 75 6.46 -0.48 5.58
C ASN A 75 6.81 0.99 5.81
N ASP A 76 6.54 1.84 4.83
CA ASP A 76 6.72 3.29 4.92
C ASP A 76 5.36 3.98 5.11
N SER A 77 4.72 3.64 6.23
CA SER A 77 3.43 4.22 6.61
C SER A 77 3.61 5.25 7.73
N TRP A 78 2.99 6.42 7.55
CA TRP A 78 3.08 7.53 8.49
C TRP A 78 1.68 8.02 8.85
N GLY A 79 1.34 8.02 10.14
CA GLY A 79 0.03 8.46 10.62
C GLY A 79 -0.27 9.92 10.28
N GLY A 80 -1.51 10.19 9.86
CA GLY A 80 -2.00 11.54 9.55
C GLY A 80 -1.53 12.11 8.21
N THR A 81 -0.76 11.38 7.41
CA THR A 81 -0.22 11.89 6.15
C THR A 81 -1.20 11.79 5.00
N THR A 82 -1.16 12.79 4.12
CA THR A 82 -1.99 12.91 2.93
C THR A 82 -1.21 12.46 1.68
N ILE A 83 -1.93 12.08 0.64
CA ILE A 83 -1.34 11.86 -0.70
C ILE A 83 -0.84 13.19 -1.25
N CYS A 84 -1.67 14.24 -1.19
CA CYS A 84 -1.28 15.56 -1.66
C CYS A 84 -0.48 16.35 -0.61
N GLY A 85 0.07 17.50 -1.03
CA GLY A 85 0.86 18.39 -0.18
C GLY A 85 0.03 19.24 0.78
N THR A 86 -1.31 19.15 0.79
CA THR A 86 -2.18 19.89 1.70
C THR A 86 -2.79 18.98 2.74
N GLY A 87 -2.43 19.19 4.00
CA GLY A 87 -2.93 18.44 5.14
C GLY A 87 -4.04 19.14 5.90
N TYR A 88 -4.26 18.71 7.15
CA TYR A 88 -5.28 19.25 8.05
C TYR A 88 -5.17 20.76 8.22
N MET A 89 -6.30 21.44 8.26
CA MET A 89 -6.41 22.92 8.34
C MET A 89 -5.65 23.66 7.24
N GLY A 90 -5.46 23.05 6.07
CA GLY A 90 -4.75 23.65 4.94
C GLY A 90 -3.22 23.76 5.13
N MET A 91 -2.65 23.08 6.12
CA MET A 91 -1.21 23.13 6.36
C MET A 91 -0.43 22.48 5.22
N ASP A 92 0.75 23.03 4.94
CA ASP A 92 1.69 22.44 3.99
C ASP A 92 2.27 21.12 4.56
N SER A 93 1.83 20.01 4.00
CA SER A 93 2.26 18.65 4.31
C SER A 93 3.16 18.05 3.24
N SER A 94 3.66 18.85 2.29
CA SER A 94 4.43 18.36 1.13
C SER A 94 5.64 17.50 1.52
N ARG A 95 6.28 17.79 2.66
CA ARG A 95 7.46 17.03 3.14
C ARG A 95 7.14 15.64 3.68
N SER A 96 5.89 15.41 4.09
CA SER A 96 5.41 14.13 4.64
C SER A 96 4.41 13.43 3.73
N SER A 97 4.03 14.06 2.62
CA SER A 97 3.09 13.50 1.65
C SER A 97 3.60 12.19 1.06
N PHE A 98 2.71 11.41 0.48
CA PHE A 98 3.09 10.13 -0.15
C PHE A 98 4.12 10.31 -1.26
N ILE A 99 4.02 11.40 -2.04
CA ILE A 99 5.01 11.71 -3.11
C ILE A 99 6.42 11.88 -2.55
N ALA A 100 6.57 12.50 -1.38
CA ALA A 100 7.89 12.74 -0.77
C ALA A 100 8.58 11.44 -0.32
N ARG A 101 7.87 10.32 -0.25
CA ARG A 101 8.33 9.05 0.30
C ARG A 101 8.51 7.94 -0.74
N VAL A 102 8.30 8.23 -2.01
CA VAL A 102 8.35 7.23 -3.10
C VAL A 102 9.70 6.50 -3.20
N ASP A 103 10.79 7.12 -2.80
CA ASP A 103 12.14 6.53 -2.88
C ASP A 103 12.48 5.61 -1.71
N SER A 104 11.63 5.52 -0.70
CA SER A 104 11.91 4.80 0.56
C SER A 104 11.47 3.33 0.58
N LEU A 105 10.92 2.80 -0.52
CA LEU A 105 10.25 1.50 -0.54
C LEU A 105 11.19 0.29 -0.75
N GLY A 106 12.49 0.48 -0.83
CA GLY A 106 13.45 -0.62 -1.03
C GLY A 106 13.42 -1.21 -2.44
N SER A 107 13.35 -2.52 -2.54
CA SER A 107 13.32 -3.25 -3.82
C SER A 107 12.17 -4.27 -3.83
N PRO A 108 10.92 -3.82 -3.84
CA PRO A 108 9.74 -4.67 -3.78
C PRO A 108 9.40 -5.33 -5.12
N ASP A 109 8.72 -6.48 -5.03
CA ASP A 109 8.00 -7.10 -6.15
C ASP A 109 6.54 -6.64 -6.19
N ILE A 110 6.00 -6.17 -5.05
CA ILE A 110 4.62 -5.67 -4.90
C ILE A 110 4.65 -4.39 -4.06
N ILE A 111 3.93 -3.37 -4.50
CA ILE A 111 3.71 -2.13 -3.76
C ILE A 111 2.22 -1.94 -3.52
N PHE A 112 1.83 -1.76 -2.27
CA PHE A 112 0.51 -1.28 -1.89
C PHE A 112 0.58 0.20 -1.54
N VAL A 113 -0.26 1.02 -2.18
CA VAL A 113 -0.51 2.42 -1.83
C VAL A 113 -1.85 2.48 -1.11
N PHE A 114 -1.83 2.70 0.19
CA PHE A 114 -3.05 2.80 0.99
C PHE A 114 -3.15 4.18 1.64
N GLY A 115 -3.83 5.09 0.97
CA GLY A 115 -3.97 6.49 1.37
C GLY A 115 -5.26 7.12 0.87
N GLY A 116 -5.35 8.46 1.01
CA GLY A 116 -6.54 9.22 0.66
C GLY A 116 -7.51 9.42 1.82
N THR A 117 -7.42 8.62 2.88
CA THR A 117 -8.25 8.78 4.10
C THR A 117 -8.00 10.15 4.74
N ASN A 118 -6.74 10.53 4.91
CA ASN A 118 -6.40 11.82 5.49
C ASN A 118 -6.71 12.98 4.53
N ASP A 119 -6.59 12.81 3.23
CA ASP A 119 -7.02 13.80 2.24
C ASP A 119 -8.53 14.06 2.34
N ALA A 120 -9.33 13.00 2.52
CA ALA A 120 -10.77 13.12 2.75
C ALA A 120 -11.09 13.84 4.07
N TRP A 121 -10.46 13.44 5.18
CA TRP A 121 -10.70 14.00 6.50
C TRP A 121 -10.18 15.43 6.65
N ALA A 122 -9.04 15.75 6.06
CA ALA A 122 -8.47 17.09 6.03
C ALA A 122 -9.19 18.02 5.06
N GLN A 123 -10.12 17.49 4.25
CA GLN A 123 -10.78 18.22 3.16
C GLN A 123 -9.77 18.87 2.21
N SER A 124 -8.71 18.13 1.88
CA SER A 124 -7.70 18.59 0.95
C SER A 124 -8.32 19.00 -0.40
N PRO A 125 -7.77 20.02 -1.07
CA PRO A 125 -8.27 20.45 -2.38
C PRO A 125 -8.24 19.28 -3.38
N ILE A 126 -9.28 19.14 -4.18
CA ILE A 126 -9.36 18.07 -5.19
C ILE A 126 -8.49 18.38 -6.40
N GLY A 127 -8.51 19.60 -6.90
CA GLY A 127 -7.82 20.04 -8.11
C GLY A 127 -8.41 19.47 -9.41
N GLU A 128 -7.82 19.86 -10.52
CA GLU A 128 -8.18 19.35 -11.85
C GLU A 128 -7.39 18.06 -12.17
N TYR A 129 -7.88 17.25 -13.10
CA TYR A 129 -7.12 16.12 -13.60
C TYR A 129 -5.91 16.59 -14.40
N GLN A 130 -4.72 16.19 -13.98
CA GLN A 130 -3.45 16.51 -14.64
C GLN A 130 -2.57 15.26 -14.62
N TYR A 131 -2.07 14.86 -15.80
CA TYR A 131 -1.37 13.59 -15.97
C TYR A 131 0.10 13.77 -16.42
N ALA A 132 0.59 15.00 -16.49
CA ALA A 132 1.98 15.31 -16.80
C ALA A 132 2.35 16.72 -16.31
N ASP A 133 3.67 17.02 -16.31
CA ASP A 133 4.23 18.36 -16.08
C ASP A 133 3.78 19.01 -14.75
N TRP A 134 3.68 18.22 -13.70
CA TRP A 134 3.27 18.71 -12.37
C TRP A 134 4.31 19.65 -11.77
N THR A 135 3.83 20.75 -11.28
CA THR A 135 4.57 21.63 -10.37
C THR A 135 4.37 21.18 -8.92
N LYS A 136 5.17 21.72 -8.01
CA LYS A 136 4.95 21.49 -6.57
C LYS A 136 3.60 22.03 -6.09
N GLU A 137 3.11 23.11 -6.72
CA GLU A 137 1.83 23.71 -6.39
C GLU A 137 0.65 22.81 -6.82
N ASP A 138 0.74 22.21 -8.01
CA ASP A 138 -0.27 21.26 -8.49
C ASP A 138 -0.41 20.08 -7.52
N CYS A 139 0.72 19.57 -7.01
CA CYS A 139 0.75 18.46 -6.05
C CYS A 139 0.19 18.81 -4.66
N LYS A 140 -0.22 20.05 -4.41
CA LYS A 140 -1.02 20.41 -3.21
C LYS A 140 -2.47 20.00 -3.33
N SER A 141 -2.95 19.61 -4.49
CA SER A 141 -4.31 19.10 -4.74
C SER A 141 -4.29 17.60 -5.00
N TYR A 142 -5.37 16.91 -4.62
CA TYR A 142 -5.45 15.44 -4.58
C TYR A 142 -5.24 14.77 -5.95
N ARG A 143 -5.99 15.21 -6.99
CA ARG A 143 -5.93 14.60 -8.34
C ARG A 143 -4.55 14.68 -8.96
N PRO A 144 -3.90 15.87 -9.05
CA PRO A 144 -2.56 15.97 -9.58
C PRO A 144 -1.53 15.20 -8.74
N ALA A 145 -1.68 15.25 -7.40
CA ALA A 145 -0.77 14.55 -6.49
C ALA A 145 -0.85 13.03 -6.65
N LEU A 146 -2.06 12.46 -6.73
CA LEU A 146 -2.25 11.03 -6.95
C LEU A 146 -1.71 10.60 -8.32
N ALA A 147 -1.95 11.40 -9.36
CA ALA A 147 -1.43 11.13 -10.71
C ALA A 147 0.11 11.16 -10.72
N CYS A 148 0.72 12.18 -10.12
CA CYS A 148 2.16 12.29 -9.97
C CYS A 148 2.75 11.12 -9.18
N LEU A 149 2.08 10.72 -8.09
CA LEU A 149 2.49 9.59 -7.25
C LEU A 149 2.53 8.27 -8.04
N LEU A 150 1.44 7.92 -8.74
CA LEU A 150 1.35 6.66 -9.48
C LEU A 150 2.35 6.61 -10.65
N ASP A 151 2.47 7.69 -11.41
CA ASP A 151 3.47 7.84 -12.48
C ASP A 151 4.90 7.64 -11.94
N THR A 152 5.21 8.32 -10.83
CA THR A 152 6.54 8.23 -10.22
C THR A 152 6.84 6.82 -9.72
N LEU A 153 5.87 6.16 -9.07
CA LEU A 153 6.04 4.78 -8.59
C LEU A 153 6.28 3.80 -9.74
N GLN A 154 5.51 3.90 -10.83
CA GLN A 154 5.69 3.04 -12.01
C GLN A 154 7.06 3.24 -12.67
N LYS A 155 7.55 4.48 -12.75
CA LYS A 155 8.88 4.80 -13.30
C LYS A 155 10.00 4.34 -12.37
N ARG A 156 9.82 4.48 -11.06
CA ARG A 156 10.82 4.15 -10.04
C ARG A 156 10.94 2.64 -9.80
N TYR A 157 9.80 1.93 -9.87
CA TYR A 157 9.70 0.50 -9.62
C TYR A 157 9.06 -0.25 -10.81
N PRO A 158 9.69 -0.23 -12.01
CA PRO A 158 9.05 -0.70 -13.23
C PRO A 158 8.79 -2.22 -13.28
N LYS A 159 9.30 -2.97 -12.30
CA LYS A 159 9.08 -4.42 -12.19
C LYS A 159 8.11 -4.79 -11.08
N ALA A 160 7.73 -3.84 -10.24
CA ALA A 160 6.81 -4.10 -9.14
C ALA A 160 5.36 -4.07 -9.63
N GLU A 161 4.56 -4.98 -9.11
CA GLU A 161 3.10 -4.91 -9.22
C GLU A 161 2.61 -3.80 -8.30
N LEU A 162 1.85 -2.85 -8.84
CA LEU A 162 1.35 -1.69 -8.10
C LEU A 162 -0.15 -1.81 -7.86
N TYR A 163 -0.54 -1.73 -6.59
CA TYR A 163 -1.92 -1.75 -6.14
C TYR A 163 -2.24 -0.47 -5.37
N ALA A 164 -3.35 0.17 -5.70
CA ALA A 164 -3.93 1.23 -4.89
C ALA A 164 -5.10 0.66 -4.07
N ILE A 165 -5.17 1.02 -2.79
CA ILE A 165 -6.26 0.62 -1.90
C ILE A 165 -7.07 1.88 -1.58
N LEU A 166 -8.34 1.86 -1.95
CA LEU A 166 -9.31 2.90 -1.66
C LEU A 166 -10.12 2.51 -0.43
N ASN A 167 -10.01 3.31 0.62
CA ASN A 167 -10.75 3.07 1.86
C ASN A 167 -12.26 3.22 1.66
N SER A 168 -13.04 2.51 2.47
CA SER A 168 -14.50 2.66 2.53
C SER A 168 -14.90 4.01 3.16
N GLU A 169 -16.10 4.49 2.81
CA GLU A 169 -16.76 5.63 3.46
C GLU A 169 -16.02 6.97 3.31
N LEU A 170 -15.28 7.15 2.21
CA LEU A 170 -14.70 8.44 1.89
C LEU A 170 -15.69 9.30 1.09
N ARG A 171 -15.44 10.61 1.01
CA ARG A 171 -16.22 11.50 0.15
C ARG A 171 -16.08 11.14 -1.32
N GLU A 172 -17.16 11.27 -2.09
CA GLU A 172 -17.22 10.75 -3.46
C GLU A 172 -16.17 11.36 -4.40
N GLU A 173 -15.80 12.62 -4.21
CA GLU A 173 -14.75 13.25 -5.03
C GLU A 173 -13.39 12.56 -4.89
N ILE A 174 -13.06 12.01 -3.71
CA ILE A 174 -11.86 11.18 -3.51
C ILE A 174 -12.01 9.84 -4.24
N ASN A 175 -13.18 9.20 -4.08
CA ASN A 175 -13.46 7.89 -4.68
C ASN A 175 -13.37 7.97 -6.22
N GLU A 176 -14.11 8.90 -6.84
CA GLU A 176 -14.09 9.13 -8.29
C GLU A 176 -12.68 9.47 -8.78
N SER A 177 -11.97 10.36 -8.08
CA SER A 177 -10.62 10.76 -8.46
C SER A 177 -9.66 9.56 -8.44
N THR A 178 -9.77 8.71 -7.42
CA THR A 178 -8.92 7.52 -7.30
C THR A 178 -9.20 6.53 -8.43
N ARG A 179 -10.48 6.26 -8.73
CA ARG A 179 -10.88 5.38 -9.84
C ARG A 179 -10.33 5.88 -11.18
N GLU A 180 -10.54 7.16 -11.49
CA GLU A 180 -10.12 7.73 -12.78
C GLU A 180 -8.59 7.76 -12.92
N VAL A 181 -7.85 8.13 -11.88
CA VAL A 181 -6.39 8.18 -11.93
C VAL A 181 -5.80 6.77 -12.00
N CYS A 182 -6.29 5.81 -11.23
CA CYS A 182 -5.86 4.42 -11.31
C CYS A 182 -6.13 3.81 -12.70
N LYS A 183 -7.30 4.10 -13.28
CA LYS A 183 -7.65 3.68 -14.63
C LYS A 183 -6.69 4.27 -15.69
N HIS A 184 -6.35 5.56 -15.57
CA HIS A 184 -5.42 6.23 -16.50
C HIS A 184 -4.04 5.55 -16.51
N TYR A 185 -3.50 5.22 -15.35
CA TYR A 185 -2.18 4.57 -15.21
C TYR A 185 -2.23 3.04 -15.27
N ASN A 186 -3.41 2.44 -15.49
CA ASN A 186 -3.61 0.99 -15.44
C ASN A 186 -3.08 0.36 -14.14
N VAL A 187 -3.31 1.05 -13.01
CA VAL A 187 -3.00 0.57 -11.67
C VAL A 187 -4.19 -0.22 -11.14
N GLN A 188 -3.94 -1.38 -10.55
CA GLN A 188 -5.00 -2.18 -9.95
C GLN A 188 -5.54 -1.47 -8.72
N LEU A 189 -6.87 -1.25 -8.69
CA LEU A 189 -7.57 -0.62 -7.60
C LEU A 189 -8.33 -1.67 -6.78
N ILE A 190 -8.11 -1.67 -5.47
CA ILE A 190 -8.86 -2.45 -4.49
C ILE A 190 -9.78 -1.47 -3.77
N GLU A 191 -11.08 -1.56 -4.02
CA GLU A 191 -12.09 -0.72 -3.37
C GLU A 191 -12.64 -1.44 -2.15
N LEU A 192 -12.28 -0.98 -0.97
CA LEU A 192 -12.71 -1.60 0.29
C LEU A 192 -14.18 -1.29 0.60
N HIS A 193 -14.87 -2.28 1.14
CA HIS A 193 -16.23 -2.14 1.64
C HIS A 193 -16.42 -2.88 2.97
N ASP A 194 -17.38 -2.46 3.75
CA ASP A 194 -17.77 -3.12 5.02
C ASP A 194 -16.61 -3.32 6.01
N ILE A 195 -15.74 -2.30 6.14
CA ILE A 195 -14.60 -2.34 7.06
C ILE A 195 -15.05 -1.89 8.45
N GLU A 196 -15.04 -2.81 9.42
CA GLU A 196 -15.31 -2.48 10.81
C GLU A 196 -14.20 -1.60 11.39
N LYS A 197 -14.61 -0.50 12.03
CA LYS A 197 -13.71 0.51 12.59
C LYS A 197 -13.99 0.79 14.05
N GLN A 198 -12.94 1.00 14.82
CA GLN A 198 -12.96 1.49 16.19
C GLN A 198 -12.18 2.81 16.24
N ASN A 199 -12.82 3.90 16.72
CA ASN A 199 -12.24 5.24 16.69
C ASN A 199 -11.70 5.67 15.30
N GLY A 200 -12.47 5.38 14.24
CA GLY A 200 -12.13 5.73 12.86
C GLY A 200 -11.06 4.84 12.20
N HIS A 201 -10.49 3.86 12.90
CA HIS A 201 -9.45 2.96 12.40
C HIS A 201 -9.90 1.50 12.41
N PRO A 202 -9.45 0.66 11.46
CA PRO A 202 -9.85 -0.73 11.39
C PRO A 202 -9.63 -1.49 12.71
N SER A 203 -10.65 -2.24 13.13
CA SER A 203 -10.57 -3.23 14.20
C SER A 203 -9.86 -4.51 13.72
N ILE A 204 -9.65 -5.50 14.58
CA ILE A 204 -9.16 -6.83 14.18
C ILE A 204 -10.00 -7.41 13.03
N SER A 205 -11.33 -7.31 13.13
CA SER A 205 -12.25 -7.75 12.07
C SER A 205 -12.07 -6.92 10.79
N GLY A 206 -11.92 -5.59 10.94
CA GLY A 206 -11.64 -4.69 9.82
C GLY A 206 -10.31 -4.98 9.14
N MET A 207 -9.25 -5.23 9.89
CA MET A 207 -7.93 -5.61 9.37
C MET A 207 -7.99 -6.91 8.56
N LYS A 208 -8.75 -7.90 9.08
CA LYS A 208 -8.97 -9.14 8.36
C LYS A 208 -9.75 -8.92 7.07
N SER A 209 -10.80 -8.11 7.11
CA SER A 209 -11.62 -7.77 5.93
C SER A 209 -10.78 -7.08 4.85
N ILE A 210 -9.88 -6.15 5.21
CA ILE A 210 -8.93 -5.51 4.27
C ILE A 210 -8.01 -6.55 3.63
N SER A 211 -7.50 -7.50 4.43
CA SER A 211 -6.59 -8.53 3.91
C SER A 211 -7.27 -9.53 2.97
N ASP A 212 -8.57 -9.76 3.15
CA ASP A 212 -9.36 -10.75 2.39
C ASP A 212 -9.86 -10.19 1.05
N GLN A 213 -10.04 -8.87 0.93
CA GLN A 213 -10.49 -8.16 -0.28
C GLN A 213 -9.33 -7.87 -1.23
#